data_258751b199b3b94788b12286d73280a3
#
_entry.id   258751b199b3b94788b12286d73280a3
#
_cell.length_a   1.000
_cell.length_b   1.000
_cell.length_c   1.000
_cell.angle_alpha   90.00
_cell.angle_beta   90.00
_cell.angle_gamma   90.00
#
_symmetry.space_group_name_H-M   'P 1'
#
loop_
_entity.id
_entity.type
_entity.pdbx_description
1 polymer ?
#
loop_
_entity_poly.entity_id
_entity_poly.type
_entity_poly.pdbx_seq_one_letter_code
_entity_poly.pdbx_strand_id
1 'polypeptide(L)'
;MRTAAVFALSALAALGGCGQHSRAPGGSATEEKELHIYNWADYIAKSTIADFEARTGIKVIYDTYDADETLEAKMMAGDSGYDVVSTSTDYFSRQIKAGIYRPLDKALLPNWKNLDPHILALEAKADPGNRYAMPYLRHVNGFAYNVGMIRKRMPDAPVDSLDMIFKPEIIKHFADCGVTFLDAAEDVLQLALNYLHLDPNTSRPEDYAAAEKLLLAVRPYIRAFDSTEYMNGLATGDFCISMSWSADYAASRARAQAAGVDVSLAFTVPKEGSNFAFDALLIPADAPHPLAAHKFLNYILEPRVIAAITNEIHYANDNQAASPFVKPDILNDPAVYPPPATEARLYVADEASPTLERLRTRTWTRIKTGL
;
A
#
# COMPACT_ATOMS: atom_id res chain seq x y z
N MET A 1 48.97 50.94 50.21
CA MET A 1 48.38 52.28 49.91
C MET A 1 46.95 51.96 49.34
N ARG A 2 45.95 52.10 50.18
CA ARG A 2 44.91 53.13 50.15
C ARG A 2 44.11 53.07 48.81
N THR A 3 42.82 52.89 48.74
CA THR A 3 41.68 53.37 49.55
C THR A 3 40.42 52.56 49.22
N ALA A 4 39.64 52.31 50.25
CA ALA A 4 38.24 51.83 50.17
C ALA A 4 37.31 52.99 49.79
N ALA A 5 36.21 52.70 49.14
CA ALA A 5 35.01 53.53 49.16
C ALA A 5 33.75 52.69 49.21
N VAL A 6 33.04 52.84 50.28
CA VAL A 6 31.69 52.32 50.58
C VAL A 6 30.68 53.39 50.17
N PHE A 7 29.54 52.99 49.53
CA PHE A 7 28.23 53.66 49.55
C PHE A 7 27.18 52.68 49.13
N ALA A 8 26.41 52.26 50.01
CA ALA A 8 25.15 52.77 50.58
C ALA A 8 23.90 52.19 49.87
N LEU A 9 23.15 51.42 50.66
CA LEU A 9 21.77 50.89 50.40
C LEU A 9 20.80 52.00 50.04
N SER A 10 19.91 51.69 49.11
CA SER A 10 18.57 52.26 49.10
C SER A 10 17.58 51.21 48.65
N ALA A 11 16.78 50.71 49.57
CA ALA A 11 15.63 49.84 49.36
C ALA A 11 14.45 50.73 48.86
N LEU A 12 13.82 50.34 47.77
CA LEU A 12 12.49 50.76 47.41
C LEU A 12 11.59 49.56 47.16
N ALA A 13 10.70 49.36 48.07
CA ALA A 13 9.57 48.43 47.93
C ALA A 13 8.54 49.07 46.97
N ALA A 14 8.12 48.36 45.96
CA ALA A 14 6.94 48.68 45.17
C ALA A 14 6.06 47.43 45.05
N LEU A 15 4.87 47.58 45.53
CA LEU A 15 3.77 46.64 45.65
C LEU A 15 3.25 46.10 44.30
N GLY A 16 2.91 44.86 44.32
CA GLY A 16 1.71 44.20 43.83
C GLY A 16 1.09 44.58 42.50
N GLY A 17 1.12 43.62 41.62
CA GLY A 17 0.29 43.54 40.45
C GLY A 17 0.18 42.10 40.00
N CYS A 18 -0.75 41.33 40.62
CA CYS A 18 -1.20 40.07 40.04
C CYS A 18 -1.96 40.37 38.75
N GLY A 19 -1.24 40.42 37.65
CA GLY A 19 -1.82 40.38 36.32
C GLY A 19 -2.16 38.92 36.00
N GLN A 20 -3.41 38.50 36.23
CA GLN A 20 -4.00 37.34 35.57
C GLN A 20 -3.92 37.57 34.07
N HIS A 21 -2.97 36.94 33.41
CA HIS A 21 -3.01 36.74 31.95
C HIS A 21 -4.15 35.81 31.65
N SER A 22 -5.36 36.36 31.46
CA SER A 22 -6.44 35.69 30.75
C SER A 22 -5.91 35.29 29.40
N ARG A 23 -5.59 34.00 29.20
CA ARG A 23 -5.43 33.44 27.89
C ARG A 23 -6.75 33.65 27.15
N ALA A 24 -6.77 34.53 26.20
CA ALA A 24 -7.86 34.68 25.25
C ALA A 24 -8.03 33.35 24.51
N PRO A 25 -9.21 32.73 24.48
CA PRO A 25 -9.49 31.60 23.60
C PRO A 25 -9.78 32.19 22.23
N GLY A 26 -8.88 32.00 21.28
CA GLY A 26 -9.13 32.45 19.91
C GLY A 26 -7.85 32.83 19.16
N GLY A 27 -6.84 31.99 19.20
CA GLY A 27 -5.86 31.96 18.14
C GLY A 27 -6.59 31.39 16.90
N SER A 28 -6.91 32.24 15.92
CA SER A 28 -7.21 31.79 14.57
C SER A 28 -6.09 30.84 14.17
N ALA A 29 -6.42 29.53 13.99
CA ALA A 29 -5.47 28.61 13.41
C ALA A 29 -5.02 29.24 12.09
N THR A 30 -3.72 29.52 11.98
CA THR A 30 -3.13 30.03 10.73
C THR A 30 -3.52 29.05 9.64
N GLU A 31 -4.16 29.55 8.58
CA GLU A 31 -4.58 28.73 7.47
C GLU A 31 -3.34 28.13 6.81
N GLU A 32 -3.19 26.82 6.88
CA GLU A 32 -2.08 26.10 6.26
C GLU A 32 -2.28 26.14 4.74
N LYS A 33 -1.23 26.56 4.01
CA LYS A 33 -1.31 26.81 2.56
C LYS A 33 -0.49 25.84 1.74
N GLU A 34 0.23 24.95 2.39
CA GLU A 34 1.04 23.91 1.77
C GLU A 34 0.68 22.52 2.32
N LEU A 35 0.90 21.51 1.52
CA LEU A 35 0.68 20.09 1.87
C LEU A 35 1.73 19.25 1.15
N HIS A 36 2.50 18.50 1.89
CA HIS A 36 3.53 17.60 1.37
C HIS A 36 3.05 16.16 1.45
N ILE A 37 2.95 15.49 0.29
CA ILE A 37 2.46 14.12 0.18
C ILE A 37 3.59 13.21 -0.32
N TYR A 38 3.74 12.04 0.28
CA TYR A 38 4.64 10.99 -0.17
C TYR A 38 3.84 9.71 -0.41
N ASN A 39 3.70 9.33 -1.66
CA ASN A 39 2.83 8.25 -2.08
C ASN A 39 3.56 7.30 -3.06
N TRP A 40 2.99 6.16 -3.32
CA TRP A 40 3.43 5.27 -4.38
C TRP A 40 3.42 5.96 -5.74
N ALA A 41 4.33 5.57 -6.63
CA ALA A 41 4.29 6.00 -8.02
C ALA A 41 2.99 5.52 -8.69
N ASP A 42 2.41 6.38 -9.55
CA ASP A 42 1.17 6.09 -10.31
C ASP A 42 -0.05 5.68 -9.43
N TYR A 43 -0.11 6.14 -8.19
CA TYR A 43 -1.09 5.68 -7.18
C TYR A 43 -2.17 6.72 -6.83
N ILE A 44 -2.44 7.64 -7.74
CA ILE A 44 -3.48 8.68 -7.63
C ILE A 44 -3.92 9.10 -9.04
N ALA A 45 -5.17 9.56 -9.21
CA ALA A 45 -5.61 10.09 -10.49
C ALA A 45 -4.97 11.47 -10.79
N LYS A 46 -4.63 11.71 -12.05
CA LYS A 46 -3.90 12.91 -12.50
C LYS A 46 -4.56 14.22 -12.12
N SER A 47 -5.90 14.26 -12.11
CA SER A 47 -6.64 15.48 -11.76
C SER A 47 -6.75 15.72 -10.27
N THR A 48 -6.56 14.71 -9.41
CA THR A 48 -6.90 14.76 -7.98
C THR A 48 -6.19 15.91 -7.26
N ILE A 49 -4.91 16.11 -7.52
CA ILE A 49 -4.12 17.16 -6.87
C ILE A 49 -4.57 18.56 -7.34
N ALA A 50 -4.71 18.75 -8.67
CA ALA A 50 -5.13 20.04 -9.22
C ALA A 50 -6.54 20.43 -8.76
N ASP A 51 -7.46 19.47 -8.67
CA ASP A 51 -8.82 19.68 -8.17
C ASP A 51 -8.83 20.05 -6.67
N PHE A 52 -7.98 19.42 -5.87
CA PHE A 52 -7.82 19.75 -4.45
C PHE A 52 -7.25 21.17 -4.28
N GLU A 53 -6.18 21.51 -4.99
CA GLU A 53 -5.59 22.85 -4.98
C GLU A 53 -6.62 23.92 -5.38
N ALA A 54 -7.38 23.69 -6.45
CA ALA A 54 -8.39 24.62 -6.93
C ALA A 54 -9.53 24.85 -5.92
N ARG A 55 -9.92 23.80 -5.18
CA ARG A 55 -11.00 23.89 -4.17
C ARG A 55 -10.56 24.52 -2.86
N THR A 56 -9.32 24.32 -2.47
CA THR A 56 -8.86 24.65 -1.11
C THR A 56 -7.90 25.83 -1.07
N GLY A 57 -7.24 26.15 -2.17
CA GLY A 57 -6.13 27.12 -2.22
C GLY A 57 -4.84 26.59 -1.55
N ILE A 58 -4.81 25.32 -1.14
CA ILE A 58 -3.63 24.68 -0.53
C ILE A 58 -2.75 24.17 -1.67
N LYS A 59 -1.48 24.59 -1.69
CA LYS A 59 -0.48 24.12 -2.65
C LYS A 59 0.01 22.72 -2.25
N VAL A 60 0.02 21.76 -3.18
CA VAL A 60 0.48 20.40 -2.94
C VAL A 60 1.87 20.19 -3.53
N ILE A 61 2.77 19.66 -2.71
CA ILE A 61 4.05 19.10 -3.12
C ILE A 61 3.92 17.57 -3.04
N TYR A 62 4.05 16.92 -4.19
CA TYR A 62 3.76 15.50 -4.31
C TYR A 62 5.01 14.75 -4.76
N ASP A 63 5.56 13.96 -3.86
CA ASP A 63 6.71 13.09 -4.11
C ASP A 63 6.27 11.62 -4.14
N THR A 64 7.04 10.79 -4.85
CA THR A 64 6.73 9.38 -5.00
C THR A 64 7.88 8.49 -4.55
N TYR A 65 7.56 7.25 -4.23
CA TYR A 65 8.49 6.17 -3.94
C TYR A 65 7.97 4.86 -4.56
N ASP A 66 8.81 3.83 -4.58
CA ASP A 66 8.58 2.54 -5.26
C ASP A 66 8.75 1.31 -4.34
N ALA A 67 9.12 1.53 -3.06
CA ALA A 67 9.29 0.45 -2.09
C ALA A 67 8.98 0.94 -0.66
N ASP A 68 8.21 0.16 0.11
CA ASP A 68 7.87 0.46 1.51
C ASP A 68 9.11 0.64 2.39
N GLU A 69 10.20 -0.07 2.11
CA GLU A 69 11.47 0.08 2.82
C GLU A 69 12.07 1.49 2.65
N THR A 70 11.87 2.10 1.48
CA THR A 70 12.31 3.49 1.21
C THR A 70 11.51 4.47 2.06
N LEU A 71 10.19 4.31 2.11
CA LEU A 71 9.32 5.09 2.98
C LEU A 71 9.71 4.88 4.45
N GLU A 72 9.82 3.64 4.90
CA GLU A 72 10.13 3.31 6.28
C GLU A 72 11.45 3.92 6.74
N ALA A 73 12.51 3.78 5.94
CA ALA A 73 13.79 4.38 6.26
C ALA A 73 13.70 5.90 6.43
N LYS A 74 12.91 6.57 5.59
CA LYS A 74 12.68 8.03 5.67
C LYS A 74 11.87 8.40 6.92
N MET A 75 10.80 7.69 7.21
CA MET A 75 9.94 7.94 8.37
C MET A 75 10.66 7.67 9.69
N MET A 76 11.46 6.59 9.76
CA MET A 76 12.24 6.24 10.94
C MET A 76 13.37 7.24 11.24
N ALA A 77 13.87 7.96 10.24
CA ALA A 77 14.87 9.02 10.44
C ALA A 77 14.30 10.25 11.16
N GLY A 78 12.97 10.45 11.12
CA GLY A 78 12.30 11.64 11.65
C GLY A 78 12.51 12.88 10.78
N ASP A 79 11.81 13.96 11.13
CA ASP A 79 11.82 15.23 10.39
C ASP A 79 11.64 15.03 8.88
N SER A 80 10.67 14.18 8.52
CA SER A 80 10.44 13.77 7.14
C SER A 80 10.01 14.92 6.23
N GLY A 81 9.35 15.94 6.82
CA GLY A 81 8.77 17.08 6.14
C GLY A 81 7.47 16.77 5.41
N TYR A 82 6.97 15.53 5.47
CA TYR A 82 5.71 15.15 4.86
C TYR A 82 4.52 15.30 5.82
N ASP A 83 3.35 15.58 5.24
CA ASP A 83 2.09 15.74 5.94
C ASP A 83 1.19 14.52 5.79
N VAL A 84 1.25 13.87 4.63
CA VAL A 84 0.50 12.65 4.30
C VAL A 84 1.44 11.65 3.66
N VAL A 85 1.38 10.40 4.12
CA VAL A 85 2.08 9.29 3.51
C VAL A 85 1.11 8.14 3.25
N SER A 86 1.36 7.36 2.19
CA SER A 86 0.67 6.10 1.92
C SER A 86 1.59 4.95 2.29
N THR A 87 1.06 3.86 2.86
CA THR A 87 1.84 2.64 3.11
C THR A 87 0.91 1.46 3.38
N SER A 88 1.44 0.25 3.21
CA SER A 88 0.71 -0.99 3.36
C SER A 88 0.52 -1.42 4.83
N THR A 89 -0.46 -2.28 5.06
CA THR A 89 -0.90 -2.73 6.40
C THR A 89 0.22 -3.35 7.22
N ASP A 90 1.05 -4.16 6.62
CA ASP A 90 2.17 -4.86 7.24
C ASP A 90 3.29 -3.91 7.69
N TYR A 91 3.41 -2.74 7.04
CA TYR A 91 4.36 -1.69 7.43
C TYR A 91 3.78 -0.73 8.46
N PHE A 92 2.59 -0.16 8.23
CA PHE A 92 2.08 0.87 9.13
C PHE A 92 1.80 0.35 10.55
N SER A 93 1.45 -0.93 10.72
CA SER A 93 1.22 -1.51 12.04
C SER A 93 2.42 -1.34 12.97
N ARG A 94 3.64 -1.68 12.51
CA ARG A 94 4.87 -1.51 13.30
C ARG A 94 5.28 -0.05 13.43
N GLN A 95 5.04 0.76 12.41
CA GLN A 95 5.34 2.18 12.41
C GLN A 95 4.44 2.95 13.40
N ILE A 96 3.15 2.58 13.53
CA ILE A 96 2.25 3.09 14.57
C ILE A 96 2.82 2.80 15.98
N LYS A 97 3.27 1.56 16.22
CA LYS A 97 3.87 1.16 17.49
C LYS A 97 5.16 1.92 17.79
N ALA A 98 5.91 2.27 16.76
CA ALA A 98 7.11 3.11 16.88
C ALA A 98 6.81 4.59 17.11
N GLY A 99 5.53 5.01 17.06
CA GLY A 99 5.11 6.39 17.28
C GLY A 99 5.37 7.33 16.09
N ILE A 100 5.53 6.77 14.90
CA ILE A 100 5.83 7.52 13.67
C ILE A 100 4.61 8.36 13.22
N TYR A 101 3.40 7.91 13.52
CA TYR A 101 2.18 8.56 13.07
C TYR A 101 1.40 9.19 14.24
N ARG A 102 0.64 10.22 13.93
CA ARG A 102 -0.28 10.85 14.87
C ARG A 102 -1.69 10.29 14.71
N PRO A 103 -2.48 10.23 15.80
CA PRO A 103 -3.88 9.85 15.70
C PRO A 103 -4.65 10.84 14.80
N LEU A 104 -5.57 10.31 13.99
CA LEU A 104 -6.48 11.09 13.18
C LEU A 104 -7.55 11.78 14.05
N ASP A 105 -7.78 13.06 13.81
CA ASP A 105 -8.93 13.76 14.37
C ASP A 105 -10.18 13.45 13.51
N LYS A 106 -10.98 12.50 13.96
CA LYS A 106 -12.20 12.10 13.24
C LYS A 106 -13.23 13.20 13.08
N ALA A 107 -13.19 14.24 13.93
CA ALA A 107 -14.07 15.41 13.78
C ALA A 107 -13.77 16.22 12.52
N LEU A 108 -12.53 16.15 12.03
CA LEU A 108 -12.10 16.75 10.77
C LEU A 108 -12.36 15.88 9.54
N LEU A 109 -12.88 14.65 9.73
CA LEU A 109 -13.13 13.68 8.67
C LEU A 109 -14.61 13.29 8.55
N PRO A 110 -15.54 14.25 8.26
CA PRO A 110 -16.97 13.97 8.17
C PRO A 110 -17.34 12.92 7.11
N ASN A 111 -16.47 12.68 6.11
CA ASN A 111 -16.64 11.68 5.08
C ASN A 111 -16.17 10.27 5.52
N TRP A 112 -15.63 10.10 6.72
CA TRP A 112 -15.24 8.79 7.29
C TRP A 112 -16.38 7.77 7.25
N LYS A 113 -17.62 8.22 7.41
CA LYS A 113 -18.84 7.40 7.33
C LYS A 113 -19.07 6.70 5.99
N ASN A 114 -18.35 7.10 4.95
CA ASN A 114 -18.44 6.51 3.61
C ASN A 114 -17.60 5.25 3.48
N LEU A 115 -16.65 5.01 4.39
CA LEU A 115 -15.81 3.81 4.42
C LEU A 115 -16.63 2.55 4.71
N ASP A 116 -16.19 1.44 4.13
CA ASP A 116 -16.82 0.13 4.33
C ASP A 116 -16.53 -0.38 5.75
N PRO A 117 -17.57 -0.67 6.57
CA PRO A 117 -17.38 -1.19 7.92
C PRO A 117 -16.66 -2.53 7.98
N HIS A 118 -16.79 -3.37 6.93
CA HIS A 118 -16.08 -4.64 6.85
C HIS A 118 -14.57 -4.41 6.71
N ILE A 119 -14.16 -3.52 5.84
CA ILE A 119 -12.74 -3.15 5.67
C ILE A 119 -12.19 -2.52 6.94
N LEU A 120 -12.93 -1.59 7.56
CA LEU A 120 -12.54 -1.01 8.85
C LEU A 120 -12.32 -2.07 9.94
N ALA A 121 -13.13 -3.14 9.94
CA ALA A 121 -12.95 -4.25 10.90
C ALA A 121 -11.71 -5.10 10.58
N LEU A 122 -11.34 -5.27 9.31
CA LEU A 122 -10.12 -5.97 8.91
C LEU A 122 -8.87 -5.17 9.29
N GLU A 123 -8.83 -3.88 8.95
CA GLU A 123 -7.71 -3.00 9.26
C GLU A 123 -7.53 -2.75 10.77
N ALA A 124 -8.61 -2.86 11.55
CA ALA A 124 -8.54 -2.73 13.01
C ALA A 124 -7.61 -3.76 13.68
N LYS A 125 -7.20 -4.83 12.98
CA LYS A 125 -6.16 -5.76 13.45
C LYS A 125 -4.79 -5.08 13.49
N ALA A 126 -4.48 -4.26 12.50
CA ALA A 126 -3.22 -3.52 12.37
C ALA A 126 -3.27 -2.16 13.11
N ASP A 127 -4.42 -1.48 13.10
CA ASP A 127 -4.67 -0.20 13.78
C ASP A 127 -5.90 -0.31 14.69
N PRO A 128 -5.78 -0.79 15.93
CA PRO A 128 -6.89 -0.96 16.85
C PRO A 128 -7.72 0.30 17.05
N GLY A 129 -8.99 0.23 16.61
CA GLY A 129 -9.93 1.36 16.63
C GLY A 129 -9.78 2.31 15.45
N ASN A 130 -9.02 1.95 14.40
CA ASN A 130 -8.79 2.76 13.21
C ASN A 130 -8.40 4.20 13.57
N ARG A 131 -7.39 4.33 14.41
CA ARG A 131 -7.02 5.61 15.03
C ARG A 131 -6.04 6.42 14.22
N TYR A 132 -5.21 5.77 13.41
CA TYR A 132 -4.06 6.36 12.73
C TYR A 132 -4.16 6.27 11.22
N ALA A 133 -4.64 5.14 10.71
CA ALA A 133 -4.72 4.83 9.30
C ALA A 133 -6.10 5.16 8.73
N MET A 134 -6.13 5.79 7.56
CA MET A 134 -7.33 5.95 6.76
C MET A 134 -7.28 4.99 5.59
N PRO A 135 -8.18 3.98 5.53
CA PRO A 135 -8.27 3.06 4.39
C PRO A 135 -8.31 3.83 3.06
N TYR A 136 -7.50 3.40 2.10
CA TYR A 136 -7.38 4.09 0.83
C TYR A 136 -7.71 3.17 -0.34
N LEU A 137 -6.84 2.24 -0.63
CA LEU A 137 -6.97 1.30 -1.73
C LEU A 137 -6.60 -0.11 -1.28
N ARG A 138 -7.05 -1.11 -2.05
CA ARG A 138 -6.73 -2.52 -1.77
C ARG A 138 -6.51 -3.30 -3.04
N HIS A 139 -5.77 -4.40 -2.90
CA HIS A 139 -5.50 -5.32 -4.00
C HIS A 139 -5.39 -6.77 -3.51
N VAL A 140 -5.36 -7.69 -4.45
CA VAL A 140 -5.18 -9.12 -4.20
C VAL A 140 -3.98 -9.61 -5.01
N ASN A 141 -3.18 -10.49 -4.43
CA ASN A 141 -2.09 -11.14 -5.13
C ASN A 141 -2.62 -12.31 -5.97
N GLY A 142 -2.00 -12.53 -7.10
CA GLY A 142 -2.36 -13.62 -8.00
C GLY A 142 -1.39 -13.74 -9.16
N PHE A 143 -1.90 -14.13 -10.30
CA PHE A 143 -1.11 -14.11 -11.52
C PHE A 143 -1.93 -13.63 -12.72
N ALA A 144 -1.33 -12.78 -13.53
CA ALA A 144 -1.84 -12.37 -14.81
C ALA A 144 -1.28 -13.28 -15.91
N TYR A 145 -2.08 -13.54 -16.95
CA TYR A 145 -1.63 -14.40 -18.05
C TYR A 145 -2.25 -14.01 -19.38
N ASN A 146 -1.52 -14.28 -20.47
CA ASN A 146 -1.98 -14.13 -21.85
C ASN A 146 -2.79 -15.37 -22.25
N VAL A 147 -4.10 -15.21 -22.38
CA VAL A 147 -5.06 -16.29 -22.65
C VAL A 147 -4.71 -17.07 -23.92
N GLY A 148 -4.33 -16.37 -25.00
CA GLY A 148 -3.98 -16.98 -26.27
C GLY A 148 -2.71 -17.82 -26.19
N MET A 149 -1.69 -17.30 -25.50
CA MET A 149 -0.40 -17.99 -25.35
C MET A 149 -0.51 -19.22 -24.46
N ILE A 150 -1.32 -19.14 -23.40
CA ILE A 150 -1.57 -20.28 -22.49
C ILE A 150 -2.32 -21.38 -23.25
N ARG A 151 -3.46 -21.06 -23.87
CA ARG A 151 -4.26 -22.06 -24.61
C ARG A 151 -3.50 -22.76 -25.73
N LYS A 152 -2.59 -22.04 -26.40
CA LYS A 152 -1.75 -22.62 -27.45
C LYS A 152 -0.81 -23.70 -26.93
N ARG A 153 -0.31 -23.57 -25.69
CA ARG A 153 0.68 -24.47 -25.07
C ARG A 153 0.04 -25.58 -24.25
N MET A 154 -1.03 -25.23 -23.53
CA MET A 154 -1.76 -26.14 -22.63
C MET A 154 -3.24 -25.74 -22.61
N PRO A 155 -4.09 -26.31 -23.52
CA PRO A 155 -5.51 -25.93 -23.63
C PRO A 155 -6.32 -26.11 -22.33
N ASP A 156 -5.93 -27.08 -21.51
CA ASP A 156 -6.53 -27.49 -20.24
C ASP A 156 -5.70 -27.00 -19.02
N ALA A 157 -4.91 -25.95 -19.19
CA ALA A 157 -4.11 -25.36 -18.11
C ALA A 157 -4.99 -24.99 -16.91
N PRO A 158 -4.55 -25.29 -15.65
CA PRO A 158 -5.33 -25.01 -14.45
C PRO A 158 -5.24 -23.53 -14.06
N VAL A 159 -5.82 -22.66 -14.92
CA VAL A 159 -5.72 -21.20 -14.79
C VAL A 159 -6.42 -20.63 -13.56
N ASP A 160 -7.13 -21.43 -12.78
CA ASP A 160 -7.78 -21.07 -11.52
C ASP A 160 -6.94 -21.39 -10.27
N SER A 161 -5.74 -21.95 -10.46
CA SER A 161 -4.94 -22.54 -9.38
C SER A 161 -3.49 -22.08 -9.41
N LEU A 162 -2.87 -21.99 -8.24
CA LEU A 162 -1.41 -21.82 -8.09
C LEU A 162 -0.60 -23.00 -8.68
N ASP A 163 -1.23 -24.11 -9.03
CA ASP A 163 -0.62 -25.18 -9.82
C ASP A 163 0.04 -24.64 -11.10
N MET A 164 -0.54 -23.57 -11.69
CA MET A 164 0.00 -22.90 -12.89
C MET A 164 1.46 -22.49 -12.74
N ILE A 165 1.83 -22.01 -11.55
CA ILE A 165 3.12 -21.37 -11.29
C ILE A 165 3.99 -22.16 -10.31
N PHE A 166 3.41 -23.05 -9.49
CA PHE A 166 4.15 -23.78 -8.46
C PHE A 166 4.37 -25.28 -8.77
N LYS A 167 3.75 -25.81 -9.84
CA LYS A 167 4.05 -27.18 -10.30
C LYS A 167 5.07 -27.19 -11.43
N PRO A 168 6.28 -27.78 -11.22
CA PRO A 168 7.32 -27.84 -12.27
C PRO A 168 6.83 -28.48 -13.58
N GLU A 169 5.99 -29.51 -13.49
CA GLU A 169 5.41 -30.19 -14.65
C GLU A 169 4.42 -29.32 -15.45
N ILE A 170 3.90 -28.25 -14.87
CA ILE A 170 2.99 -27.30 -15.53
C ILE A 170 3.76 -26.08 -16.01
N ILE A 171 4.45 -25.37 -15.11
CA ILE A 171 5.13 -24.10 -15.43
C ILE A 171 6.19 -24.26 -16.54
N LYS A 172 6.84 -25.42 -16.66
CA LYS A 172 7.82 -25.69 -17.73
C LYS A 172 7.28 -25.48 -19.14
N HIS A 173 5.96 -25.68 -19.35
CA HIS A 173 5.32 -25.48 -20.66
C HIS A 173 5.25 -24.01 -21.07
N PHE A 174 5.51 -23.10 -20.16
CA PHE A 174 5.42 -21.65 -20.34
C PHE A 174 6.78 -20.93 -20.25
N ALA A 175 7.86 -21.66 -19.97
CA ALA A 175 9.19 -21.08 -19.82
C ALA A 175 9.68 -20.37 -21.09
N ASP A 176 9.31 -20.85 -22.29
CA ASP A 176 9.69 -20.26 -23.56
C ASP A 176 9.00 -18.93 -23.85
N CYS A 177 7.77 -18.73 -23.33
CA CYS A 177 7.01 -17.50 -23.54
C CYS A 177 7.14 -16.47 -22.42
N GLY A 178 7.93 -16.78 -21.42
CA GLY A 178 8.27 -15.85 -20.33
C GLY A 178 7.30 -15.93 -19.13
N VAL A 179 7.85 -16.42 -18.03
CA VAL A 179 7.20 -16.42 -16.73
C VAL A 179 7.98 -15.49 -15.81
N THR A 180 7.30 -14.57 -15.12
CA THR A 180 7.90 -13.68 -14.15
C THR A 180 7.21 -13.80 -12.79
N PHE A 181 7.98 -13.61 -11.74
CA PHE A 181 7.47 -13.50 -10.38
C PHE A 181 7.78 -12.10 -9.86
N LEU A 182 6.97 -11.61 -8.95
CA LEU A 182 7.25 -10.36 -8.24
C LEU A 182 8.60 -10.44 -7.51
N ASP A 183 9.36 -9.37 -7.51
CA ASP A 183 10.49 -9.21 -6.58
C ASP A 183 10.00 -8.65 -5.24
N ALA A 184 9.07 -9.37 -4.63
CA ALA A 184 8.42 -9.06 -3.37
C ALA A 184 8.43 -10.33 -2.50
N ALA A 185 9.40 -10.38 -1.59
CA ALA A 185 9.69 -11.56 -0.78
C ALA A 185 8.47 -12.04 0.02
N GLU A 186 7.76 -11.11 0.63
CA GLU A 186 6.59 -11.40 1.45
C GLU A 186 5.48 -12.03 0.62
N ASP A 187 5.06 -11.37 -0.44
CA ASP A 187 3.97 -11.81 -1.31
C ASP A 187 4.20 -13.21 -1.88
N VAL A 188 5.42 -13.44 -2.41
CA VAL A 188 5.75 -14.72 -3.04
C VAL A 188 5.85 -15.86 -2.01
N LEU A 189 6.48 -15.60 -0.86
CA LEU A 189 6.63 -16.60 0.20
C LEU A 189 5.29 -16.93 0.85
N GLN A 190 4.42 -15.93 1.10
CA GLN A 190 3.09 -16.17 1.65
C GLN A 190 2.21 -16.98 0.70
N LEU A 191 2.23 -16.69 -0.61
CA LEU A 191 1.52 -17.51 -1.60
C LEU A 191 2.05 -18.95 -1.64
N ALA A 192 3.37 -19.14 -1.55
CA ALA A 192 3.97 -20.48 -1.51
C ALA A 192 3.58 -21.24 -0.24
N LEU A 193 3.57 -20.58 0.93
CA LEU A 193 3.11 -21.16 2.20
C LEU A 193 1.63 -21.55 2.12
N ASN A 194 0.78 -20.66 1.63
CA ASN A 194 -0.65 -20.93 1.45
C ASN A 194 -0.89 -22.13 0.50
N TYR A 195 -0.17 -22.18 -0.61
CA TYR A 195 -0.24 -23.30 -1.55
C TYR A 195 0.15 -24.64 -0.91
N LEU A 196 1.10 -24.62 0.03
CA LEU A 196 1.51 -25.80 0.81
C LEU A 196 0.54 -26.12 1.97
N HIS A 197 -0.58 -25.40 2.09
CA HIS A 197 -1.54 -25.48 3.21
C HIS A 197 -0.89 -25.21 4.57
N LEU A 198 0.14 -24.37 4.59
CA LEU A 198 0.76 -23.82 5.79
C LEU A 198 0.17 -22.44 6.10
N ASP A 199 0.32 -22.01 7.35
CA ASP A 199 -0.09 -20.66 7.73
C ASP A 199 0.76 -19.61 6.98
N PRO A 200 0.17 -18.72 6.16
CA PRO A 200 0.91 -17.66 5.46
C PRO A 200 1.64 -16.70 6.42
N ASN A 201 1.16 -16.58 7.65
CA ASN A 201 1.72 -15.72 8.70
C ASN A 201 2.66 -16.48 9.67
N THR A 202 3.06 -17.72 9.33
CA THR A 202 3.98 -18.49 10.15
C THR A 202 5.31 -17.79 10.34
N SER A 203 5.93 -17.98 11.51
CA SER A 203 7.31 -17.57 11.78
C SER A 203 8.28 -18.78 11.90
N ARG A 204 7.81 -19.98 11.55
CA ARG A 204 8.56 -21.22 11.71
C ARG A 204 9.57 -21.41 10.58
N PRO A 205 10.88 -21.58 10.89
CA PRO A 205 11.91 -21.77 9.85
C PRO A 205 11.69 -22.99 8.95
N GLU A 206 11.09 -24.06 9.47
CA GLU A 206 10.78 -25.27 8.71
C GLU A 206 9.73 -25.02 7.62
N ASP A 207 8.74 -24.16 7.87
CA ASP A 207 7.72 -23.81 6.89
C ASP A 207 8.35 -22.99 5.75
N TYR A 208 9.24 -22.05 6.09
CA TYR A 208 10.03 -21.30 5.11
C TYR A 208 10.97 -22.19 4.29
N ALA A 209 11.55 -23.23 4.91
CA ALA A 209 12.36 -24.21 4.17
C ALA A 209 11.50 -25.04 3.18
N ALA A 210 10.25 -25.34 3.53
CA ALA A 210 9.32 -26.02 2.61
C ALA A 210 8.94 -25.09 1.43
N ALA A 211 8.64 -23.82 1.69
CA ALA A 211 8.36 -22.81 0.65
C ALA A 211 9.58 -22.59 -0.26
N GLU A 212 10.79 -22.50 0.31
CA GLU A 212 12.05 -22.41 -0.44
C GLU A 212 12.23 -23.59 -1.39
N LYS A 213 12.03 -24.80 -0.90
CA LYS A 213 12.12 -26.02 -1.73
C LYS A 213 11.15 -26.00 -2.90
N LEU A 214 9.89 -25.56 -2.66
CA LEU A 214 8.88 -25.41 -3.71
C LEU A 214 9.33 -24.41 -4.77
N LEU A 215 9.77 -23.22 -4.34
CA LEU A 215 10.16 -22.13 -5.24
C LEU A 215 11.44 -22.46 -6.01
N LEU A 216 12.42 -23.12 -5.39
CA LEU A 216 13.62 -23.60 -6.09
C LEU A 216 13.31 -24.64 -7.16
N ALA A 217 12.29 -25.47 -6.97
CA ALA A 217 11.88 -26.46 -7.99
C ALA A 217 11.31 -25.79 -9.26
N VAL A 218 10.69 -24.62 -9.14
CA VAL A 218 10.14 -23.87 -10.29
C VAL A 218 11.08 -22.76 -10.78
N ARG A 219 12.11 -22.41 -10.01
CA ARG A 219 13.08 -21.35 -10.32
C ARG A 219 13.68 -21.44 -11.74
N PRO A 220 14.02 -22.64 -12.28
CA PRO A 220 14.59 -22.75 -13.64
C PRO A 220 13.65 -22.27 -14.76
N TYR A 221 12.36 -22.18 -14.51
CA TYR A 221 11.34 -21.77 -15.47
C TYR A 221 10.95 -20.29 -15.35
N ILE A 222 11.46 -19.59 -14.31
CA ILE A 222 11.19 -18.17 -14.06
C ILE A 222 12.27 -17.36 -14.78
N ARG A 223 11.82 -16.50 -15.72
CA ARG A 223 12.70 -15.64 -16.50
C ARG A 223 13.28 -14.50 -15.68
N ALA A 224 12.45 -13.86 -14.84
CA ALA A 224 12.85 -12.74 -13.99
C ALA A 224 12.01 -12.67 -12.70
N PHE A 225 12.62 -12.07 -11.68
CA PHE A 225 11.91 -11.52 -10.54
C PHE A 225 11.88 -10.01 -10.74
N ASP A 226 10.68 -9.44 -10.86
CA ASP A 226 10.48 -8.06 -11.27
C ASP A 226 9.12 -7.56 -10.77
N SER A 227 9.07 -6.38 -10.18
CA SER A 227 7.84 -5.77 -9.65
C SER A 227 7.43 -4.48 -10.41
N THR A 228 8.05 -4.18 -11.54
CA THR A 228 7.82 -2.93 -12.28
C THR A 228 7.61 -3.16 -13.78
N GLU A 229 8.63 -3.71 -14.46
CA GLU A 229 8.64 -3.86 -15.91
C GLU A 229 7.75 -5.00 -16.44
N TYR A 230 7.39 -5.94 -15.55
CA TYR A 230 6.52 -7.05 -15.94
C TYR A 230 5.17 -6.60 -16.52
N MET A 231 4.65 -5.44 -16.10
CA MET A 231 3.42 -4.86 -16.64
C MET A 231 3.55 -4.52 -18.13
N ASN A 232 4.70 -3.97 -18.52
CA ASN A 232 4.99 -3.68 -19.93
C ASN A 232 5.13 -4.98 -20.72
N GLY A 233 5.83 -5.98 -20.16
CA GLY A 233 5.99 -7.28 -20.80
C GLY A 233 4.67 -8.04 -21.01
N LEU A 234 3.72 -7.94 -20.06
CA LEU A 234 2.35 -8.43 -20.25
C LEU A 234 1.62 -7.67 -21.36
N ALA A 235 1.70 -6.34 -21.36
CA ALA A 235 1.02 -5.48 -22.33
C ALA A 235 1.54 -5.68 -23.76
N THR A 236 2.82 -5.97 -23.95
CA THR A 236 3.45 -6.23 -25.24
C THR A 236 3.35 -7.70 -25.69
N GLY A 237 3.04 -8.61 -24.77
CA GLY A 237 3.03 -10.06 -25.02
C GLY A 237 4.41 -10.72 -24.92
N ASP A 238 5.41 -10.06 -24.32
CA ASP A 238 6.73 -10.63 -24.05
C ASP A 238 6.73 -11.63 -22.91
N PHE A 239 5.72 -11.51 -22.01
CA PHE A 239 5.46 -12.46 -20.92
C PHE A 239 4.08 -13.07 -21.07
N CYS A 240 4.01 -14.38 -20.87
CA CYS A 240 2.75 -15.11 -20.94
C CYS A 240 2.13 -15.38 -19.57
N ILE A 241 2.93 -15.33 -18.50
CA ILE A 241 2.48 -15.43 -17.11
C ILE A 241 3.33 -14.49 -16.26
N SER A 242 2.68 -13.75 -15.37
CA SER A 242 3.37 -12.96 -14.34
C SER A 242 2.63 -13.12 -13.01
N MET A 243 3.33 -13.46 -11.92
CA MET A 243 2.78 -13.12 -10.60
C MET A 243 2.54 -11.62 -10.58
N SER A 244 1.41 -11.21 -10.08
CA SER A 244 0.95 -9.84 -10.24
C SER A 244 0.03 -9.44 -9.07
N TRP A 245 0.05 -8.18 -8.75
CA TRP A 245 -1.05 -7.54 -8.05
C TRP A 245 -2.22 -7.32 -9.01
N SER A 246 -3.45 -7.42 -8.49
CA SER A 246 -4.65 -7.40 -9.32
C SER A 246 -4.82 -6.12 -10.14
N ALA A 247 -4.41 -4.99 -9.61
CA ALA A 247 -4.54 -3.71 -10.31
C ALA A 247 -3.48 -3.54 -11.43
N ASP A 248 -2.29 -4.07 -11.24
CA ASP A 248 -1.24 -4.04 -12.27
C ASP A 248 -1.62 -4.84 -13.52
N TYR A 249 -2.37 -5.94 -13.33
CA TYR A 249 -3.01 -6.62 -14.44
C TYR A 249 -3.94 -5.68 -15.21
N ALA A 250 -4.79 -4.94 -14.50
CA ALA A 250 -5.72 -4.02 -15.14
C ALA A 250 -5.00 -2.88 -15.86
N ALA A 251 -3.92 -2.35 -15.26
CA ALA A 251 -3.03 -1.37 -15.89
C ALA A 251 -2.34 -1.93 -17.14
N SER A 252 -1.86 -3.17 -17.09
CA SER A 252 -1.25 -3.86 -18.24
C SER A 252 -2.25 -4.00 -19.40
N ARG A 253 -3.50 -4.37 -19.10
CA ARG A 253 -4.59 -4.46 -20.09
C ARG A 253 -4.89 -3.10 -20.73
N ALA A 254 -4.96 -2.05 -19.92
CA ALA A 254 -5.20 -0.69 -20.40
C ALA A 254 -4.03 -0.20 -21.31
N ARG A 255 -2.79 -0.47 -20.95
CA ARG A 255 -1.59 -0.17 -21.76
C ARG A 255 -1.64 -0.89 -23.11
N ALA A 256 -1.95 -2.18 -23.11
CA ALA A 256 -2.09 -2.96 -24.35
C ALA A 256 -3.15 -2.37 -25.28
N GLN A 257 -4.32 -2.04 -24.76
CA GLN A 257 -5.39 -1.41 -25.51
C GLN A 257 -4.98 -0.04 -26.10
N ALA A 258 -4.35 0.80 -25.28
CA ALA A 258 -3.87 2.12 -25.72
C ALA A 258 -2.80 2.03 -26.81
N ALA A 259 -1.96 1.00 -26.77
CA ALA A 259 -0.92 0.74 -27.77
C ALA A 259 -1.42 -0.02 -29.01
N GLY A 260 -2.69 -0.45 -29.04
CA GLY A 260 -3.25 -1.23 -30.14
C GLY A 260 -2.65 -2.64 -30.28
N VAL A 261 -2.11 -3.19 -29.18
CA VAL A 261 -1.54 -4.53 -29.15
C VAL A 261 -2.66 -5.55 -28.93
N ASP A 262 -2.74 -6.54 -29.81
CA ASP A 262 -3.74 -7.62 -29.73
C ASP A 262 -3.30 -8.69 -28.71
N VAL A 263 -3.44 -8.37 -27.43
CA VAL A 263 -3.24 -9.32 -26.32
C VAL A 263 -4.53 -9.48 -25.51
N SER A 264 -4.89 -10.72 -25.22
CA SER A 264 -5.98 -11.03 -24.31
C SER A 264 -5.40 -11.44 -22.96
N LEU A 265 -5.41 -10.53 -22.00
CA LEU A 265 -4.95 -10.77 -20.63
C LEU A 265 -6.12 -11.18 -19.74
N ALA A 266 -5.85 -12.08 -18.81
CA ALA A 266 -6.72 -12.45 -17.70
C ALA A 266 -5.90 -12.48 -16.40
N PHE A 267 -6.60 -12.34 -15.28
CA PHE A 267 -6.04 -12.43 -13.94
C PHE A 267 -6.76 -13.50 -13.14
N THR A 268 -6.03 -14.20 -12.31
CA THR A 268 -6.58 -15.18 -11.38
C THR A 268 -6.27 -14.81 -9.94
N VAL A 269 -7.32 -14.68 -9.14
CA VAL A 269 -7.23 -14.87 -7.69
C VAL A 269 -7.29 -16.38 -7.45
N PRO A 270 -6.23 -17.01 -6.94
CA PRO A 270 -6.14 -18.46 -6.88
C PRO A 270 -7.24 -19.09 -6.01
N LYS A 271 -7.73 -20.27 -6.40
CA LYS A 271 -8.72 -21.02 -5.62
C LYS A 271 -8.22 -21.47 -4.25
N GLU A 272 -6.91 -21.57 -4.09
CA GLU A 272 -6.25 -21.89 -2.82
C GLU A 272 -6.31 -20.73 -1.82
N GLY A 273 -6.67 -19.54 -2.28
CA GLY A 273 -6.62 -18.31 -1.51
C GLY A 273 -5.41 -17.45 -1.83
N SER A 274 -5.42 -16.22 -1.35
CA SER A 274 -4.36 -15.25 -1.61
C SER A 274 -4.28 -14.18 -0.53
N ASN A 275 -3.24 -13.36 -0.57
CA ASN A 275 -3.09 -12.17 0.26
C ASN A 275 -4.08 -11.09 -0.17
N PHE A 276 -4.73 -10.49 0.81
CA PHE A 276 -5.57 -9.31 0.67
C PHE A 276 -4.83 -8.14 1.32
N ALA A 277 -4.26 -7.29 0.52
CA ALA A 277 -3.46 -6.17 0.98
C ALA A 277 -4.26 -4.87 0.95
N PHE A 278 -4.03 -4.06 1.96
CA PHE A 278 -4.63 -2.74 2.14
C PHE A 278 -3.55 -1.69 2.25
N ASP A 279 -3.76 -0.58 1.56
CA ASP A 279 -2.96 0.62 1.69
C ASP A 279 -3.77 1.71 2.38
N ALA A 280 -3.13 2.42 3.27
CA ALA A 280 -3.75 3.49 4.02
C ALA A 280 -3.01 4.81 3.84
N LEU A 281 -3.73 5.92 4.01
CA LEU A 281 -3.14 7.23 4.17
C LEU A 281 -2.99 7.55 5.65
N LEU A 282 -1.78 7.98 6.06
CA LEU A 282 -1.43 8.29 7.43
C LEU A 282 -0.81 9.69 7.52
N ILE A 283 -0.86 10.28 8.71
CA ILE A 283 -0.27 11.59 8.99
C ILE A 283 0.93 11.37 9.91
N PRO A 284 2.17 11.71 9.50
CA PRO A 284 3.34 11.65 10.37
C PRO A 284 3.15 12.45 11.66
N ALA A 285 3.77 12.00 12.75
CA ALA A 285 3.67 12.65 14.06
C ALA A 285 4.25 14.08 14.02
N ASP A 286 5.27 14.27 13.20
CA ASP A 286 6.00 15.53 12.97
C ASP A 286 5.47 16.34 11.78
N ALA A 287 4.32 15.95 11.18
CA ALA A 287 3.72 16.61 10.04
C ALA A 287 3.61 18.14 10.27
N PRO A 288 4.19 18.97 9.39
CA PRO A 288 4.17 20.42 9.54
C PRO A 288 2.77 21.03 9.39
N HIS A 289 1.90 20.42 8.53
CA HIS A 289 0.58 20.95 8.17
C HIS A 289 -0.55 19.95 8.44
N PRO A 290 -0.79 19.56 9.71
CA PRO A 290 -1.74 18.50 10.04
C PRO A 290 -3.20 18.82 9.71
N LEU A 291 -3.60 20.10 9.68
CA LEU A 291 -4.96 20.50 9.30
C LEU A 291 -5.15 20.37 7.78
N ALA A 292 -4.17 20.76 6.98
CA ALA A 292 -4.18 20.54 5.53
C ALA A 292 -4.21 19.04 5.20
N ALA A 293 -3.44 18.24 5.94
CA ALA A 293 -3.47 16.78 5.83
C ALA A 293 -4.88 16.21 6.06
N HIS A 294 -5.56 16.58 7.15
CA HIS A 294 -6.94 16.15 7.38
C HIS A 294 -7.91 16.63 6.30
N LYS A 295 -7.75 17.85 5.80
CA LYS A 295 -8.57 18.34 4.66
C LYS A 295 -8.38 17.47 3.43
N PHE A 296 -7.13 17.06 3.14
CA PHE A 296 -6.82 16.16 2.02
C PHE A 296 -7.41 14.77 2.23
N LEU A 297 -7.23 14.17 3.39
CA LEU A 297 -7.81 12.88 3.72
C LEU A 297 -9.34 12.92 3.56
N ASN A 298 -10.00 13.95 4.09
CA ASN A 298 -11.44 14.09 3.95
C ASN A 298 -11.90 14.33 2.50
N TYR A 299 -11.09 14.99 1.69
CA TYR A 299 -11.33 15.16 0.25
C TYR A 299 -11.22 13.82 -0.49
N ILE A 300 -10.21 13.01 -0.21
CA ILE A 300 -10.07 11.66 -0.78
C ILE A 300 -11.28 10.78 -0.42
N LEU A 301 -11.85 10.93 0.78
CA LEU A 301 -13.04 10.21 1.23
C LEU A 301 -14.34 10.66 0.54
N GLU A 302 -14.33 11.68 -0.32
CA GLU A 302 -15.48 12.01 -1.16
C GLU A 302 -15.72 10.89 -2.18
N PRO A 303 -16.94 10.33 -2.29
CA PRO A 303 -17.21 9.19 -3.16
C PRO A 303 -16.79 9.37 -4.62
N ARG A 304 -16.98 10.57 -5.17
CA ARG A 304 -16.59 10.88 -6.56
C ARG A 304 -15.08 11.00 -6.75
N VAL A 305 -14.37 11.47 -5.73
CA VAL A 305 -12.91 11.65 -5.78
C VAL A 305 -12.23 10.29 -5.80
N ILE A 306 -12.54 9.45 -4.81
CA ILE A 306 -11.92 8.13 -4.74
C ILE A 306 -12.36 7.21 -5.90
N ALA A 307 -13.60 7.33 -6.39
CA ALA A 307 -14.04 6.61 -7.58
C ALA A 307 -13.27 7.05 -8.84
N ALA A 308 -12.94 8.34 -8.97
CA ALA A 308 -12.11 8.81 -10.08
C ALA A 308 -10.70 8.19 -10.03
N ILE A 309 -10.13 8.06 -8.83
CA ILE A 309 -8.86 7.37 -8.62
C ILE A 309 -8.98 5.91 -9.06
N THR A 310 -9.93 5.14 -8.52
CA THR A 310 -10.19 3.76 -8.95
C THR A 310 -10.38 3.64 -10.46
N ASN A 311 -11.12 4.56 -11.07
CA ASN A 311 -11.42 4.55 -12.52
C ASN A 311 -10.18 4.81 -13.39
N GLU A 312 -9.14 5.41 -12.86
CA GLU A 312 -7.89 5.68 -13.57
C GLU A 312 -6.84 4.61 -13.33
N ILE A 313 -6.64 4.24 -12.05
CA ILE A 313 -5.55 3.32 -11.69
C ILE A 313 -5.98 1.86 -11.48
N HIS A 314 -7.29 1.58 -11.50
CA HIS A 314 -7.89 0.25 -11.38
C HIS A 314 -7.66 -0.50 -10.05
N TYR A 315 -7.25 0.19 -8.99
CA TYR A 315 -7.26 -0.36 -7.63
C TYR A 315 -8.66 -0.25 -7.02
N ALA A 316 -9.10 -1.28 -6.30
CA ALA A 316 -10.33 -1.20 -5.52
C ALA A 316 -10.16 -0.18 -4.40
N ASN A 317 -11.19 0.63 -4.15
CA ASN A 317 -11.20 1.55 -3.01
C ASN A 317 -12.07 1.02 -1.88
N ASP A 318 -11.86 1.55 -0.70
CA ASP A 318 -12.50 1.12 0.55
C ASP A 318 -13.72 1.97 0.94
N ASN A 319 -14.20 2.80 0.01
CA ASN A 319 -15.33 3.70 0.20
C ASN A 319 -16.59 3.09 -0.44
N GLN A 320 -17.48 2.49 0.38
CA GLN A 320 -18.71 1.85 -0.12
C GLN A 320 -19.64 2.83 -0.87
N ALA A 321 -19.61 4.11 -0.51
CA ALA A 321 -20.42 5.13 -1.18
C ALA A 321 -19.90 5.50 -2.57
N ALA A 322 -18.68 5.08 -2.93
CA ALA A 322 -18.07 5.33 -4.23
C ALA A 322 -18.59 4.40 -5.33
N SER A 323 -19.14 3.21 -4.99
CA SER A 323 -19.55 2.19 -5.95
C SER A 323 -20.43 2.70 -7.10
N PRO A 324 -21.42 3.63 -6.90
CA PRO A 324 -22.21 4.16 -8.01
C PRO A 324 -21.43 5.02 -9.02
N PHE A 325 -20.20 5.41 -8.69
CA PHE A 325 -19.33 6.26 -9.52
C PHE A 325 -18.14 5.51 -10.11
N VAL A 326 -17.90 4.26 -9.68
CA VAL A 326 -16.92 3.37 -10.29
C VAL A 326 -17.49 2.83 -11.61
N LYS A 327 -16.64 2.79 -12.64
CA LYS A 327 -17.02 2.26 -13.96
C LYS A 327 -17.48 0.80 -13.83
N PRO A 328 -18.58 0.40 -14.52
CA PRO A 328 -19.12 -0.96 -14.40
C PRO A 328 -18.14 -2.08 -14.77
N ASP A 329 -17.25 -1.84 -15.72
CA ASP A 329 -16.24 -2.80 -16.16
C ASP A 329 -15.14 -3.02 -15.09
N ILE A 330 -14.90 -2.04 -14.24
CA ILE A 330 -13.99 -2.14 -13.09
C ILE A 330 -14.72 -2.73 -11.88
N LEU A 331 -15.91 -2.22 -11.57
CA LEU A 331 -16.70 -2.66 -10.41
C LEU A 331 -17.06 -4.15 -10.50
N ASN A 332 -17.30 -4.65 -11.72
CA ASN A 332 -17.67 -6.05 -11.98
C ASN A 332 -16.45 -6.94 -12.33
N ASP A 333 -15.24 -6.40 -12.32
CA ASP A 333 -14.03 -7.21 -12.53
C ASP A 333 -13.69 -7.95 -11.23
N PRO A 334 -13.77 -9.30 -11.20
CA PRO A 334 -13.48 -10.07 -9.99
C PRO A 334 -12.00 -10.04 -9.58
N ALA A 335 -11.12 -9.54 -10.46
CA ALA A 335 -9.73 -9.27 -10.12
C ALA A 335 -9.60 -8.03 -9.23
N VAL A 336 -10.43 -7.01 -9.48
CA VAL A 336 -10.43 -5.74 -8.73
C VAL A 336 -11.32 -5.82 -7.50
N TYR A 337 -12.56 -6.28 -7.69
CA TYR A 337 -13.55 -6.48 -6.62
C TYR A 337 -13.91 -7.96 -6.51
N PRO A 338 -13.14 -8.75 -5.74
CA PRO A 338 -13.40 -10.18 -5.58
C PRO A 338 -14.80 -10.43 -5.02
N PRO A 339 -15.55 -11.42 -5.53
CA PRO A 339 -16.84 -11.78 -4.97
C PRO A 339 -16.68 -12.37 -3.55
N PRO A 340 -17.73 -12.32 -2.70
CA PRO A 340 -17.65 -12.77 -1.29
C PRO A 340 -17.11 -14.19 -1.11
N ALA A 341 -17.41 -15.12 -2.03
CA ALA A 341 -16.89 -16.47 -1.98
C ALA A 341 -15.35 -16.54 -2.20
N THR A 342 -14.79 -15.59 -2.92
CA THR A 342 -13.34 -15.43 -3.09
C THR A 342 -12.73 -14.73 -1.88
N GLU A 343 -13.35 -13.63 -1.42
CA GLU A 343 -12.88 -12.91 -0.23
C GLU A 343 -12.79 -13.79 1.01
N ALA A 344 -13.71 -14.74 1.18
CA ALA A 344 -13.68 -15.71 2.29
C ALA A 344 -12.43 -16.61 2.33
N ARG A 345 -11.63 -16.65 1.26
CA ARG A 345 -10.38 -17.42 1.16
C ARG A 345 -9.14 -16.54 1.21
N LEU A 346 -9.33 -15.23 1.30
CA LEU A 346 -8.23 -14.30 1.39
C LEU A 346 -7.73 -14.19 2.85
N TYR A 347 -6.44 -13.99 2.99
CA TYR A 347 -5.80 -13.71 4.27
C TYR A 347 -5.12 -12.35 4.23
N VAL A 348 -4.99 -11.72 5.38
CA VAL A 348 -4.25 -10.47 5.57
C VAL A 348 -2.89 -10.82 6.17
N ALA A 349 -1.85 -10.16 5.69
CA ALA A 349 -0.51 -10.31 6.26
C ALA A 349 -0.48 -9.75 7.69
N ASP A 350 0.13 -10.51 8.61
CA ASP A 350 0.43 -10.05 9.96
C ASP A 350 1.78 -9.32 9.97
N GLU A 351 1.93 -8.41 10.90
CA GLU A 351 3.19 -7.71 11.12
C GLU A 351 4.36 -8.66 11.36
N ALA A 352 5.41 -8.54 10.56
CA ALA A 352 6.58 -9.37 10.68
C ALA A 352 7.53 -8.88 11.79
N SER A 353 7.97 -9.80 12.64
CA SER A 353 9.04 -9.49 13.59
C SER A 353 10.39 -9.30 12.88
N PRO A 354 11.36 -8.56 13.46
CA PRO A 354 12.70 -8.42 12.86
C PRO A 354 13.42 -9.76 12.61
N THR A 355 13.05 -10.80 13.36
CA THR A 355 13.58 -12.17 13.14
C THR A 355 12.96 -12.82 11.92
N LEU A 356 11.66 -12.64 11.73
CA LEU A 356 10.94 -13.10 10.55
C LEU A 356 11.43 -12.40 9.28
N GLU A 357 11.62 -11.09 9.33
CA GLU A 357 12.17 -10.31 8.21
C GLU A 357 13.56 -10.84 7.78
N ARG A 358 14.45 -11.09 8.73
CA ARG A 358 15.75 -11.70 8.41
C ARG A 358 15.62 -13.10 7.81
N LEU A 359 14.66 -13.90 8.25
CA LEU A 359 14.38 -15.23 7.70
C LEU A 359 13.87 -15.11 6.26
N ARG A 360 12.88 -14.26 6.00
CA ARG A 360 12.31 -13.95 4.67
C ARG A 360 13.41 -13.50 3.70
N THR A 361 14.19 -12.48 4.08
CA THR A 361 15.27 -11.92 3.24
C THR A 361 16.31 -12.99 2.85
N ARG A 362 16.74 -13.82 3.80
CA ARG A 362 17.73 -14.90 3.53
C ARG A 362 17.15 -15.95 2.60
N THR A 363 15.93 -16.39 2.85
CA THR A 363 15.22 -17.38 2.02
C THR A 363 15.02 -16.84 0.62
N TRP A 364 14.56 -15.59 0.49
CA TRP A 364 14.36 -14.93 -0.78
C TRP A 364 15.65 -14.79 -1.61
N THR A 365 16.75 -14.40 -0.97
CA THR A 365 18.06 -14.33 -1.63
C THR A 365 18.47 -15.68 -2.21
N ARG A 366 18.32 -16.78 -1.48
CA ARG A 366 18.63 -18.13 -1.99
C ARG A 366 17.74 -18.51 -3.17
N ILE A 367 16.44 -18.22 -3.09
CA ILE A 367 15.51 -18.50 -4.18
C ILE A 367 15.91 -17.72 -5.45
N LYS A 368 16.18 -16.40 -5.34
CA LYS A 368 16.56 -15.58 -6.50
C LYS A 368 17.86 -16.04 -7.13
N THR A 369 18.84 -16.37 -6.32
CA THR A 369 20.16 -16.83 -6.80
C THR A 369 20.17 -18.28 -7.26
N GLY A 370 19.21 -19.10 -6.84
CA GLY A 370 19.14 -20.53 -7.15
C GLY A 370 20.15 -21.36 -6.34
N LEU A 371 20.60 -20.87 -5.15
CA LEU A 371 21.62 -21.49 -4.30
C LEU A 371 21.02 -22.18 -3.09
#